data_b95a08e0d78ddb12cb8aff61ceecf0e6
#
_entry.id   b95a08e0d78ddb12cb8aff61ceecf0e6
#
_cell.length_a   1.000
_cell.length_b   1.000
_cell.length_c   1.000
_cell.angle_alpha   90.00
_cell.angle_beta   90.00
_cell.angle_gamma   90.00
#
_symmetry.space_group_name_H-M   'P 1'
#
loop_
_entity.id
_entity.type
_entity.pdbx_description
1 polymer ?
#
loop_
_entity_poly.entity_id
_entity_poly.type
_entity_poly.pdbx_seq_one_letter_code
_entity_poly.pdbx_strand_id
1 'polypeptide(L)'
;MAKLGKKILVLLALVILCLGMLPAHQVGKDRAKAADMQTFVKKLMKKKRIAGSIAVVHNGTVQVVSYGRAKKGLKNGAKNVVYPAASLQKQVTAAMVMQLMAEKQGSSKFFSQNTKISRWYPGLRGASKITVGNLLTHTSGLQIPEIEVDRGVTYSEAGAVNWVVNRLNQASQDAVGTYHYSDVNYILLAGIIRKVTGKSYAANFKKRIVNRLGLRHTFLIGKVPAKYQVAASYDYQNSKNYQNRRYLSKTRLSQLIGAAQLITTPSDYYEFVSALGTGQLLAPSTYRLMTHLKSKKTRYCSGFYIKKGGKVKLAYGALGGAHYASYYQLTSDNQNGIVMMINQRSCGEDKLKGIGYQILQKLELNTFSQT
;
A
#
# COMPACT_ATOMS: atom_id res chain seq x y z
N MET A 1 11.00 13.95 55.52
CA MET A 1 10.99 13.26 54.22
C MET A 1 9.91 12.17 54.03
N ALA A 2 9.28 11.67 55.11
CA ALA A 2 8.26 10.58 55.02
C ALA A 2 6.83 11.03 54.60
N LYS A 3 6.49 12.33 54.65
CA LYS A 3 5.15 12.83 54.27
C LYS A 3 4.99 13.16 52.77
N LEU A 4 6.08 13.27 52.03
CA LEU A 4 6.04 13.58 50.57
C LEU A 4 5.83 12.31 49.75
N GLY A 5 6.34 11.16 50.19
CA GLY A 5 6.20 9.86 49.51
C GLY A 5 4.77 9.32 49.45
N LYS A 6 3.97 9.56 50.50
CA LYS A 6 2.57 9.09 50.57
C LYS A 6 1.63 9.86 49.59
N LYS A 7 1.89 11.15 49.36
CA LYS A 7 1.08 11.94 48.41
C LYS A 7 1.36 11.59 46.96
N ILE A 8 2.60 11.19 46.62
CA ILE A 8 2.95 10.75 45.25
C ILE A 8 2.37 9.38 44.95
N LEU A 9 2.34 8.45 45.93
CA LEU A 9 1.72 7.13 45.74
C LEU A 9 0.19 7.22 45.55
N VAL A 10 -0.49 8.12 46.24
CA VAL A 10 -1.94 8.33 46.10
C VAL A 10 -2.27 8.98 44.77
N LEU A 11 -1.43 9.91 44.24
CA LEU A 11 -1.63 10.50 42.90
C LEU A 11 -1.40 9.46 41.80
N LEU A 12 -0.42 8.57 41.90
CA LEU A 12 -0.20 7.48 40.94
C LEU A 12 -1.32 6.44 40.96
N ALA A 13 -1.90 6.14 42.11
CA ALA A 13 -3.05 5.24 42.23
C ALA A 13 -4.33 5.84 41.64
N LEU A 14 -4.55 7.17 41.78
CA LEU A 14 -5.69 7.86 41.17
C LEU A 14 -5.57 8.03 39.62
N VAL A 15 -4.35 8.15 39.10
CA VAL A 15 -4.13 8.20 37.64
C VAL A 15 -4.33 6.82 36.99
N ILE A 16 -4.05 5.71 37.71
CA ILE A 16 -4.32 4.35 37.22
C ILE A 16 -5.81 3.99 37.30
N LEU A 17 -6.59 4.59 38.24
CA LEU A 17 -8.04 4.39 38.30
C LEU A 17 -8.83 5.24 37.26
N CYS A 18 -8.24 6.29 36.67
CA CYS A 18 -8.86 7.08 35.61
C CYS A 18 -8.60 6.54 34.18
N LEU A 19 -7.84 5.46 34.01
CA LEU A 19 -7.82 4.68 32.77
C LEU A 19 -9.07 3.80 32.72
N GLY A 20 -10.17 4.45 32.36
CA GLY A 20 -11.55 4.05 32.38
C GLY A 20 -11.81 2.57 32.10
N MET A 21 -12.35 1.88 33.07
CA MET A 21 -13.25 0.76 32.80
C MET A 21 -14.43 1.31 32.00
N LEU A 22 -14.42 1.11 30.69
CA LEU A 22 -15.61 1.32 29.86
C LEU A 22 -16.73 0.51 30.54
N PRO A 23 -17.92 1.09 30.75
CA PRO A 23 -19.00 0.38 31.41
C PRO A 23 -19.30 -0.92 30.64
N ALA A 24 -19.47 -2.04 31.34
CA ALA A 24 -19.69 -3.38 30.75
C ALA A 24 -20.75 -3.38 29.65
N HIS A 25 -21.75 -2.51 29.76
CA HIS A 25 -22.78 -2.29 28.76
C HIS A 25 -22.24 -1.71 27.44
N GLN A 26 -21.27 -0.79 27.49
CA GLN A 26 -20.65 -0.23 26.27
C GLN A 26 -19.78 -1.28 25.59
N VAL A 27 -18.98 -2.05 26.34
CA VAL A 27 -18.19 -3.16 25.81
C VAL A 27 -19.07 -4.22 25.13
N GLY A 28 -20.24 -4.52 25.71
CA GLY A 28 -21.22 -5.42 25.11
C GLY A 28 -21.78 -4.91 23.79
N LYS A 29 -22.17 -3.63 23.71
CA LYS A 29 -22.66 -2.99 22.48
C LYS A 29 -21.59 -2.95 21.38
N ASP A 30 -20.35 -2.64 21.72
CA ASP A 30 -19.27 -2.57 20.75
C ASP A 30 -18.90 -3.96 20.20
N ARG A 31 -18.94 -5.00 21.02
CA ARG A 31 -18.79 -6.39 20.58
C ARG A 31 -19.93 -6.84 19.66
N ALA A 32 -21.17 -6.49 19.96
CA ALA A 32 -22.34 -6.82 19.12
C ALA A 32 -22.23 -6.12 17.75
N LYS A 33 -21.88 -4.82 17.71
CA LYS A 33 -21.64 -4.08 16.45
C LYS A 33 -20.49 -4.68 15.63
N ALA A 34 -19.40 -5.08 16.28
CA ALA A 34 -18.28 -5.72 15.62
C ALA A 34 -18.66 -7.09 15.02
N ALA A 35 -19.46 -7.91 15.74
CA ALA A 35 -19.96 -9.19 15.24
C ALA A 35 -20.91 -9.01 14.05
N ASP A 36 -21.80 -8.00 14.09
CA ASP A 36 -22.70 -7.65 12.98
C ASP A 36 -21.90 -7.23 11.74
N MET A 37 -20.88 -6.38 11.90
CA MET A 37 -19.99 -5.96 10.81
C MET A 37 -19.25 -7.16 10.19
N GLN A 38 -18.71 -8.06 11.00
CA GLN A 38 -18.06 -9.27 10.51
C GLN A 38 -19.01 -10.15 9.70
N THR A 39 -20.23 -10.33 10.18
CA THR A 39 -21.27 -11.10 9.51
C THR A 39 -21.67 -10.45 8.19
N PHE A 40 -21.88 -9.14 8.20
CA PHE A 40 -22.21 -8.35 7.01
C PHE A 40 -21.13 -8.48 5.94
N VAL A 41 -19.86 -8.25 6.29
CA VAL A 41 -18.74 -8.32 5.34
C VAL A 41 -18.58 -9.72 4.76
N LYS A 42 -18.70 -10.78 5.58
CA LYS A 42 -18.66 -12.17 5.09
C LYS A 42 -19.79 -12.47 4.12
N LYS A 43 -21.04 -12.06 4.43
CA LYS A 43 -22.19 -12.20 3.53
C LYS A 43 -21.96 -11.46 2.22
N LEU A 44 -21.41 -10.22 2.28
CA LEU A 44 -21.09 -9.41 1.11
C LEU A 44 -20.03 -10.09 0.24
N MET A 45 -18.92 -10.56 0.82
CA MET A 45 -17.89 -11.29 0.10
C MET A 45 -18.45 -12.53 -0.59
N LYS A 46 -19.28 -13.32 0.10
CA LYS A 46 -19.97 -14.50 -0.47
C LYS A 46 -20.86 -14.10 -1.64
N LYS A 47 -21.73 -13.09 -1.46
CA LYS A 47 -22.64 -12.58 -2.51
C LYS A 47 -21.88 -12.09 -3.74
N LYS A 48 -20.75 -11.41 -3.54
CA LYS A 48 -19.92 -10.86 -4.63
C LYS A 48 -18.90 -11.85 -5.19
N ARG A 49 -18.90 -13.11 -4.71
CA ARG A 49 -18.00 -14.18 -5.18
C ARG A 49 -16.52 -13.80 -5.11
N ILE A 50 -16.12 -13.07 -4.05
CA ILE A 50 -14.74 -12.72 -3.76
C ILE A 50 -14.24 -13.50 -2.55
N ALA A 51 -12.95 -13.85 -2.55
CA ALA A 51 -12.26 -14.46 -1.43
C ALA A 51 -10.97 -13.70 -1.10
N GLY A 52 -10.64 -13.61 0.18
CA GLY A 52 -9.50 -12.87 0.67
C GLY A 52 -9.67 -12.41 2.10
N SER A 53 -8.98 -11.31 2.46
CA SER A 53 -9.07 -10.67 3.77
C SER A 53 -9.29 -9.16 3.62
N ILE A 54 -10.14 -8.61 4.47
CA ILE A 54 -10.49 -7.20 4.53
C ILE A 54 -10.28 -6.71 5.96
N ALA A 55 -9.40 -5.73 6.15
CA ALA A 55 -9.36 -4.93 7.37
C ALA A 55 -10.42 -3.84 7.27
N VAL A 56 -11.38 -3.86 8.17
CA VAL A 56 -12.35 -2.77 8.38
C VAL A 56 -11.82 -1.91 9.50
N VAL A 57 -11.70 -0.63 9.24
CA VAL A 57 -11.20 0.37 10.20
C VAL A 57 -12.35 1.25 10.64
N HIS A 58 -12.55 1.36 11.93
CA HIS A 58 -13.54 2.25 12.53
C HIS A 58 -12.93 2.95 13.75
N ASN A 59 -12.86 4.27 13.69
CA ASN A 59 -12.21 5.10 14.70
C ASN A 59 -10.81 4.59 15.08
N GLY A 60 -10.00 4.27 14.07
CA GLY A 60 -8.64 3.74 14.24
C GLY A 60 -8.55 2.28 14.66
N THR A 61 -9.66 1.67 15.09
CA THR A 61 -9.73 0.25 15.47
C THR A 61 -9.85 -0.63 14.23
N VAL A 62 -9.00 -1.66 14.14
CA VAL A 62 -8.95 -2.59 13.00
C VAL A 62 -9.62 -3.90 13.33
N GLN A 63 -10.59 -4.30 12.50
CA GLN A 63 -11.18 -5.63 12.51
C GLN A 63 -10.91 -6.33 11.18
N VAL A 64 -10.22 -7.48 11.21
CA VAL A 64 -9.98 -8.25 9.98
C VAL A 64 -11.07 -9.28 9.78
N VAL A 65 -11.70 -9.24 8.61
CA VAL A 65 -12.70 -10.21 8.17
C VAL A 65 -12.15 -10.98 6.98
N SER A 66 -12.12 -12.31 7.08
CA SER A 66 -11.61 -13.17 6.02
C SER A 66 -12.68 -14.16 5.55
N TYR A 67 -12.68 -14.43 4.24
CA TYR A 67 -13.60 -15.37 3.63
C TYR A 67 -12.90 -16.22 2.56
N GLY A 68 -13.29 -17.50 2.50
CA GLY A 68 -12.79 -18.44 1.50
C GLY A 68 -11.40 -18.99 1.81
N ARG A 69 -10.77 -19.60 0.79
CA ARG A 69 -9.46 -20.26 0.94
C ARG A 69 -8.33 -19.46 0.28
N ALA A 70 -7.19 -19.44 0.93
CA ALA A 70 -5.94 -18.91 0.38
C ALA A 70 -5.31 -19.88 -0.63
N LYS A 71 -5.39 -21.20 -0.34
CA LYS A 71 -5.04 -22.31 -1.22
C LYS A 71 -5.70 -23.61 -0.74
N LYS A 72 -5.55 -24.73 -1.46
CA LYS A 72 -6.07 -26.04 -1.01
C LYS A 72 -5.57 -26.33 0.42
N GLY A 73 -6.49 -26.66 1.31
CA GLY A 73 -6.18 -26.96 2.72
C GLY A 73 -5.89 -25.74 3.62
N LEU A 74 -5.86 -24.50 3.10
CA LEU A 74 -5.55 -23.31 3.88
C LEU A 74 -6.60 -22.21 3.70
N LYS A 75 -7.23 -21.77 4.79
CA LYS A 75 -8.23 -20.70 4.77
C LYS A 75 -7.56 -19.31 4.71
N ASN A 76 -8.23 -18.35 4.06
CA ASN A 76 -7.90 -16.92 4.25
C ASN A 76 -8.05 -16.55 5.73
N GLY A 77 -7.21 -15.65 6.22
CA GLY A 77 -7.18 -15.24 7.63
C GLY A 77 -6.39 -16.17 8.56
N ALA A 78 -5.82 -17.28 8.07
CA ALA A 78 -4.84 -18.02 8.86
C ALA A 78 -3.61 -17.14 9.16
N LYS A 79 -3.05 -17.25 10.37
CA LYS A 79 -1.98 -16.36 10.89
C LYS A 79 -0.74 -16.25 9.99
N ASN A 80 -0.50 -17.25 9.17
CA ASN A 80 0.64 -17.31 8.26
C ASN A 80 0.31 -16.99 6.80
N VAL A 81 -0.92 -16.56 6.50
CA VAL A 81 -1.33 -16.18 5.12
C VAL A 81 -1.01 -14.73 4.85
N VAL A 82 -0.31 -14.48 3.75
CA VAL A 82 0.04 -13.15 3.25
C VAL A 82 -0.39 -13.00 1.78
N TYR A 83 -0.52 -11.78 1.31
CA TYR A 83 -1.09 -11.45 0.01
C TYR A 83 -0.18 -10.54 -0.80
N PRO A 84 -0.17 -10.64 -2.14
CA PRO A 84 0.44 -9.63 -2.99
C PRO A 84 -0.32 -8.31 -2.85
N ALA A 85 0.41 -7.24 -2.57
CA ALA A 85 -0.15 -5.89 -2.53
C ALA A 85 -0.15 -5.19 -3.90
N ALA A 86 0.57 -5.78 -4.87
CA ALA A 86 0.70 -5.23 -6.21
C ALA A 86 1.07 -3.72 -6.17
N SER A 87 0.39 -2.89 -6.95
CA SER A 87 0.67 -1.45 -7.05
C SER A 87 0.52 -0.64 -5.77
N LEU A 88 -0.04 -1.19 -4.69
CA LEU A 88 0.00 -0.53 -3.39
C LEU A 88 1.44 -0.31 -2.89
N GLN A 89 2.41 -1.10 -3.39
CA GLN A 89 3.84 -0.87 -3.12
C GLN A 89 4.32 0.52 -3.52
N LYS A 90 3.72 1.13 -4.53
CA LYS A 90 4.14 2.46 -5.00
C LYS A 90 4.08 3.50 -3.88
N GLN A 91 3.10 3.42 -2.99
CA GLN A 91 3.02 4.32 -1.84
C GLN A 91 4.17 4.11 -0.86
N VAL A 92 4.62 2.86 -0.68
CA VAL A 92 5.79 2.52 0.15
C VAL A 92 7.08 3.10 -0.45
N THR A 93 7.26 2.96 -1.77
CA THR A 93 8.40 3.53 -2.48
C THR A 93 8.41 5.06 -2.39
N ALA A 94 7.25 5.69 -2.58
CA ALA A 94 7.11 7.14 -2.43
C ALA A 94 7.44 7.61 -1.00
N ALA A 95 6.98 6.91 0.02
CA ALA A 95 7.31 7.23 1.41
C ALA A 95 8.83 7.21 1.67
N MET A 96 9.54 6.20 1.14
CA MET A 96 11.00 6.16 1.25
C MET A 96 11.69 7.30 0.49
N VAL A 97 11.17 7.71 -0.66
CA VAL A 97 11.68 8.89 -1.39
C VAL A 97 11.47 10.15 -0.57
N MET A 98 10.29 10.34 0.03
CA MET A 98 9.98 11.48 0.90
C MET A 98 10.89 11.52 2.14
N GLN A 99 11.16 10.38 2.77
CA GLN A 99 12.12 10.29 3.87
C GLN A 99 13.51 10.74 3.44
N LEU A 100 13.97 10.29 2.27
CA LEU A 100 15.30 10.64 1.76
C LEU A 100 15.41 12.12 1.38
N MET A 101 14.37 12.73 0.82
CA MET A 101 14.33 14.19 0.58
C MET A 101 14.54 14.97 1.89
N ALA A 102 13.82 14.59 2.95
CA ALA A 102 13.94 15.22 4.25
C ALA A 102 15.32 14.96 4.91
N GLU A 103 15.78 13.70 4.90
CA GLU A 103 17.07 13.31 5.51
C GLU A 103 18.31 13.94 4.82
N LYS A 104 18.20 14.25 3.53
CA LYS A 104 19.32 14.82 2.77
C LYS A 104 19.32 16.32 2.72
N GLN A 105 18.31 16.98 3.31
CA GLN A 105 18.27 18.44 3.40
C GLN A 105 19.56 18.97 4.05
N GLY A 106 20.15 20.01 3.46
CA GLY A 106 21.42 20.57 3.92
C GLY A 106 22.70 19.78 3.59
N SER A 107 22.60 18.68 2.85
CA SER A 107 23.77 17.90 2.44
C SER A 107 24.05 18.00 0.92
N SER A 108 25.27 17.63 0.48
CA SER A 108 25.63 17.56 -0.93
C SER A 108 24.78 16.54 -1.73
N LYS A 109 24.13 15.62 -1.02
CA LYS A 109 23.20 14.63 -1.60
C LYS A 109 21.74 15.10 -1.59
N PHE A 110 21.46 16.36 -1.21
CA PHE A 110 20.12 16.90 -1.21
C PHE A 110 19.45 16.80 -2.58
N PHE A 111 18.20 16.45 -2.57
CA PHE A 111 17.30 16.47 -3.72
C PHE A 111 15.86 16.75 -3.28
N SER A 112 15.04 17.24 -4.20
CA SER A 112 13.63 17.55 -4.00
C SER A 112 12.79 16.97 -5.14
N GLN A 113 11.48 17.17 -5.05
CA GLN A 113 10.55 16.85 -6.14
C GLN A 113 10.88 17.57 -7.47
N ASN A 114 11.60 18.69 -7.41
CA ASN A 114 12.01 19.47 -8.58
C ASN A 114 13.35 19.02 -9.18
N THR A 115 14.08 18.14 -8.50
CA THR A 115 15.37 17.65 -8.99
C THR A 115 15.20 16.83 -10.27
N LYS A 116 15.97 17.16 -11.29
CA LYS A 116 15.96 16.44 -12.58
C LYS A 116 16.55 15.05 -12.42
N ILE A 117 15.90 14.06 -13.04
CA ILE A 117 16.36 12.66 -12.93
C ILE A 117 17.65 12.38 -13.71
N SER A 118 18.08 13.28 -14.59
CA SER A 118 19.40 13.23 -15.25
C SER A 118 20.56 13.16 -14.26
N ARG A 119 20.38 13.64 -13.02
CA ARG A 119 21.35 13.47 -11.94
C ARG A 119 21.72 11.99 -11.67
N TRP A 120 20.77 11.09 -11.87
CA TRP A 120 20.96 9.66 -11.62
C TRP A 120 20.91 8.82 -12.90
N TYR A 121 20.32 9.35 -13.93
CA TYR A 121 20.11 8.69 -15.23
C TYR A 121 20.56 9.61 -16.38
N PRO A 122 21.85 10.01 -16.45
CA PRO A 122 22.32 10.94 -17.48
C PRO A 122 22.16 10.38 -18.89
N GLY A 123 22.24 9.04 -19.05
CA GLY A 123 22.05 8.36 -20.34
C GLY A 123 20.59 8.07 -20.72
N LEU A 124 19.60 8.45 -19.89
CA LEU A 124 18.20 8.31 -20.26
C LEU A 124 17.75 9.52 -21.09
N ARG A 125 17.24 9.24 -22.30
CA ARG A 125 16.72 10.26 -23.19
C ARG A 125 15.62 11.08 -22.52
N GLY A 126 15.72 12.39 -22.53
CA GLY A 126 14.76 13.31 -21.92
C GLY A 126 14.85 13.47 -20.41
N ALA A 127 15.79 12.80 -19.73
CA ALA A 127 15.94 12.85 -18.27
C ALA A 127 16.17 14.26 -17.71
N SER A 128 16.78 15.17 -18.48
CA SER A 128 16.97 16.58 -18.12
C SER A 128 15.70 17.40 -18.04
N LYS A 129 14.60 16.92 -18.63
CA LYS A 129 13.27 17.56 -18.57
C LYS A 129 12.40 16.97 -17.47
N ILE A 130 12.65 15.74 -17.02
CA ILE A 130 11.84 14.99 -16.09
C ILE A 130 12.35 15.22 -14.66
N THR A 131 11.43 15.45 -13.72
CA THR A 131 11.74 15.61 -12.29
C THR A 131 11.36 14.38 -11.47
N VAL A 132 11.86 14.27 -10.24
CA VAL A 132 11.41 13.27 -9.25
C VAL A 132 9.90 13.41 -9.02
N GLY A 133 9.36 14.63 -8.99
CA GLY A 133 7.93 14.88 -8.87
C GLY A 133 7.13 14.31 -10.03
N ASN A 134 7.65 14.37 -11.26
CA ASN A 134 6.99 13.75 -12.42
C ASN A 134 6.90 12.23 -12.28
N LEU A 135 7.96 11.57 -11.74
CA LEU A 135 7.90 10.13 -11.46
C LEU A 135 6.86 9.81 -10.40
N LEU A 136 6.83 10.55 -9.27
CA LEU A 136 5.90 10.35 -8.17
C LEU A 136 4.43 10.51 -8.58
N THR A 137 4.15 11.34 -9.59
CA THR A 137 2.79 11.68 -10.02
C THR A 137 2.37 11.05 -11.34
N HIS A 138 3.20 10.18 -11.93
CA HIS A 138 2.99 9.60 -13.24
C HIS A 138 2.79 10.65 -14.37
N THR A 139 3.57 11.73 -14.30
CA THR A 139 3.55 12.80 -15.32
C THR A 139 4.90 12.95 -16.02
N SER A 140 5.71 11.90 -16.03
CA SER A 140 7.02 11.88 -16.67
C SER A 140 6.95 11.70 -18.19
N GLY A 141 5.84 11.17 -18.71
CA GLY A 141 5.71 10.71 -20.10
C GLY A 141 6.38 9.36 -20.37
N LEU A 142 7.08 8.77 -19.39
CA LEU A 142 7.81 7.50 -19.54
C LEU A 142 6.87 6.30 -19.52
N GLN A 143 6.93 5.45 -20.55
CA GLN A 143 6.11 4.25 -20.64
C GLN A 143 6.84 3.11 -21.35
N ILE A 144 6.54 1.89 -20.94
CA ILE A 144 6.89 0.64 -21.60
C ILE A 144 5.62 -0.21 -21.56
N PRO A 145 4.84 -0.32 -22.65
CA PRO A 145 3.56 -1.03 -22.65
C PRO A 145 3.67 -2.47 -22.15
N GLU A 146 4.76 -3.16 -22.49
CA GLU A 146 5.04 -4.55 -22.12
C GLU A 146 5.80 -4.72 -20.80
N ILE A 147 5.80 -3.73 -19.90
CA ILE A 147 6.57 -3.76 -18.63
C ILE A 147 6.21 -4.96 -17.74
N GLU A 148 4.99 -5.43 -17.79
CA GLU A 148 4.52 -6.57 -17.00
C GLU A 148 4.60 -7.92 -17.72
N VAL A 149 5.09 -7.99 -18.96
CA VAL A 149 5.28 -9.26 -19.68
C VAL A 149 6.40 -10.05 -19.01
N ASP A 150 6.13 -11.31 -18.66
CA ASP A 150 7.14 -12.19 -18.09
C ASP A 150 8.13 -12.64 -19.17
N ARG A 151 9.39 -12.29 -19.01
CA ARG A 151 10.47 -12.61 -19.94
C ARG A 151 11.24 -13.88 -19.58
N GLY A 152 10.81 -14.59 -18.53
CA GLY A 152 11.51 -15.76 -18.03
C GLY A 152 12.86 -15.46 -17.34
N VAL A 153 13.20 -14.18 -17.19
CA VAL A 153 14.48 -13.73 -16.60
C VAL A 153 14.27 -13.19 -15.20
N THR A 154 15.07 -13.67 -14.26
CA THR A 154 15.12 -13.09 -12.90
C THR A 154 16.12 -11.95 -12.87
N TYR A 155 15.63 -10.74 -12.71
CA TYR A 155 16.46 -9.55 -12.63
C TYR A 155 16.96 -9.31 -11.20
N SER A 156 18.25 -8.92 -11.08
CA SER A 156 18.70 -8.20 -9.90
C SER A 156 18.04 -6.81 -9.83
N GLU A 157 18.08 -6.17 -8.66
CA GLU A 157 17.55 -4.80 -8.53
C GLU A 157 18.20 -3.79 -9.48
N ALA A 158 19.52 -3.90 -9.69
CA ALA A 158 20.24 -3.06 -10.66
C ALA A 158 19.87 -3.43 -12.09
N GLY A 159 19.79 -4.74 -12.38
CA GLY A 159 19.44 -5.26 -13.70
C GLY A 159 18.05 -4.80 -14.15
N ALA A 160 17.05 -4.82 -13.26
CA ALA A 160 15.71 -4.33 -13.56
C ALA A 160 15.70 -2.85 -13.94
N VAL A 161 16.41 -2.02 -13.17
CA VAL A 161 16.51 -0.57 -13.46
C VAL A 161 17.24 -0.33 -14.78
N ASN A 162 18.37 -1.02 -15.01
CA ASN A 162 19.14 -0.87 -16.24
C ASN A 162 18.34 -1.31 -17.47
N TRP A 163 17.63 -2.44 -17.37
CA TRP A 163 16.76 -2.89 -18.43
C TRP A 163 15.68 -1.83 -18.77
N VAL A 164 15.04 -1.24 -17.75
CA VAL A 164 14.06 -0.17 -17.95
C VAL A 164 14.69 1.04 -18.65
N VAL A 165 15.85 1.52 -18.20
CA VAL A 165 16.55 2.66 -18.83
C VAL A 165 16.86 2.38 -20.29
N ASN A 166 17.40 1.20 -20.61
CA ASN A 166 17.73 0.81 -21.99
C ASN A 166 16.47 0.73 -22.86
N ARG A 167 15.40 0.13 -22.35
CA ARG A 167 14.16 -0.01 -23.10
C ARG A 167 13.45 1.33 -23.34
N LEU A 168 13.49 2.23 -22.34
CA LEU A 168 12.96 3.59 -22.48
C LEU A 168 13.66 4.42 -23.57
N ASN A 169 14.94 4.21 -23.77
CA ASN A 169 15.71 4.89 -24.83
C ASN A 169 15.29 4.43 -26.24
N GLN A 170 14.68 3.25 -26.35
CA GLN A 170 14.19 2.67 -27.61
C GLN A 170 12.70 2.94 -27.85
N ALA A 171 11.93 3.25 -26.80
CA ALA A 171 10.49 3.44 -26.87
C ALA A 171 10.11 4.89 -27.14
N SER A 172 8.93 5.10 -27.75
CA SER A 172 8.29 6.42 -27.82
C SER A 172 7.82 6.84 -26.43
N GLN A 173 7.91 8.13 -26.14
CA GLN A 173 7.55 8.71 -24.86
C GLN A 173 6.49 9.80 -25.05
N ASP A 174 5.58 9.93 -24.08
CA ASP A 174 4.61 11.01 -24.04
C ASP A 174 5.29 12.34 -23.61
N ALA A 175 4.58 13.44 -23.79
CA ALA A 175 5.05 14.74 -23.32
C ALA A 175 5.11 14.77 -21.78
N VAL A 176 6.19 15.34 -21.24
CA VAL A 176 6.34 15.58 -19.79
C VAL A 176 5.20 16.51 -19.33
N GLY A 177 4.56 16.15 -18.21
CA GLY A 177 3.37 16.82 -17.67
C GLY A 177 2.07 16.08 -17.97
N THR A 178 2.03 15.22 -19.00
CA THR A 178 0.89 14.36 -19.30
C THR A 178 0.81 13.21 -18.30
N TYR A 179 -0.37 13.00 -17.73
CA TYR A 179 -0.59 11.86 -16.83
C TYR A 179 -0.72 10.57 -17.62
N HIS A 180 0.22 9.66 -17.37
CA HIS A 180 0.20 8.29 -17.87
C HIS A 180 0.70 7.35 -16.77
N TYR A 181 -0.20 6.54 -16.21
CA TYR A 181 0.17 5.57 -15.17
C TYR A 181 1.12 4.52 -15.73
N SER A 182 2.32 4.41 -15.16
CA SER A 182 3.35 3.49 -15.62
C SER A 182 4.24 3.01 -14.48
N ASP A 183 4.48 1.70 -14.41
CA ASP A 183 5.36 1.08 -13.41
C ASP A 183 6.79 1.56 -13.52
N VAL A 184 7.24 1.95 -14.71
CA VAL A 184 8.61 2.42 -14.93
C VAL A 184 8.98 3.61 -14.05
N ASN A 185 8.00 4.47 -13.74
CA ASN A 185 8.22 5.60 -12.82
C ASN A 185 8.72 5.14 -11.45
N TYR A 186 8.10 4.13 -10.90
CA TYR A 186 8.44 3.62 -9.57
C TYR A 186 9.65 2.69 -9.56
N ILE A 187 9.95 2.04 -10.68
CA ILE A 187 11.21 1.31 -10.88
C ILE A 187 12.38 2.29 -10.89
N LEU A 188 12.24 3.43 -11.57
CA LEU A 188 13.27 4.49 -11.55
C LEU A 188 13.39 5.12 -10.15
N LEU A 189 12.29 5.36 -9.42
CA LEU A 189 12.34 5.82 -8.03
C LEU A 189 13.07 4.81 -7.12
N ALA A 190 12.86 3.52 -7.30
CA ALA A 190 13.61 2.49 -6.59
C ALA A 190 15.12 2.55 -6.90
N GLY A 191 15.49 2.81 -8.15
CA GLY A 191 16.86 3.06 -8.56
C GLY A 191 17.46 4.33 -7.93
N ILE A 192 16.68 5.42 -7.81
CA ILE A 192 17.10 6.64 -7.10
C ILE A 192 17.37 6.35 -5.63
N ILE A 193 16.47 5.63 -4.94
CA ILE A 193 16.67 5.21 -3.54
C ILE A 193 18.02 4.48 -3.39
N ARG A 194 18.33 3.55 -4.30
CA ARG A 194 19.59 2.80 -4.28
C ARG A 194 20.80 3.71 -4.48
N LYS A 195 20.78 4.60 -5.48
CA LYS A 195 21.88 5.52 -5.80
C LYS A 195 22.11 6.56 -4.69
N VAL A 196 21.06 7.08 -4.06
CA VAL A 196 21.17 8.05 -2.96
C VAL A 196 21.73 7.41 -1.70
N THR A 197 21.34 6.16 -1.39
CA THR A 197 21.71 5.50 -0.13
C THR A 197 22.95 4.61 -0.24
N GLY A 198 23.35 4.20 -1.45
CA GLY A 198 24.38 3.17 -1.67
C GLY A 198 23.93 1.75 -1.23
N LYS A 199 22.65 1.56 -0.87
CA LYS A 199 22.11 0.28 -0.39
C LYS A 199 21.02 -0.23 -1.30
N SER A 200 20.78 -1.56 -1.28
CA SER A 200 19.70 -2.17 -2.05
C SER A 200 18.33 -1.59 -1.68
N TYR A 201 17.37 -1.65 -2.62
CA TYR A 201 15.97 -1.29 -2.33
C TYR A 201 15.41 -2.13 -1.17
N ALA A 202 15.69 -3.43 -1.17
CA ALA A 202 15.27 -4.34 -0.11
C ALA A 202 15.83 -3.95 1.28
N ALA A 203 17.10 -3.53 1.36
CA ALA A 203 17.70 -3.07 2.61
C ALA A 203 17.06 -1.76 3.11
N ASN A 204 16.78 -0.82 2.20
CA ASN A 204 16.06 0.40 2.53
C ASN A 204 14.63 0.12 3.00
N PHE A 205 13.89 -0.73 2.28
CA PHE A 205 12.55 -1.15 2.66
C PHE A 205 12.52 -1.79 4.06
N LYS A 206 13.42 -2.75 4.31
CA LYS A 206 13.52 -3.40 5.62
C LYS A 206 13.81 -2.40 6.74
N LYS A 207 14.82 -1.53 6.57
CA LYS A 207 15.23 -0.55 7.58
C LYS A 207 14.17 0.52 7.82
N ARG A 208 13.68 1.13 6.72
CA ARG A 208 12.89 2.37 6.76
C ARG A 208 11.41 2.15 7.03
N ILE A 209 10.90 0.96 6.65
CA ILE A 209 9.47 0.64 6.74
C ILE A 209 9.27 -0.52 7.72
N VAL A 210 9.74 -1.71 7.38
CA VAL A 210 9.41 -2.94 8.14
C VAL A 210 9.87 -2.86 9.59
N ASN A 211 11.16 -2.59 9.82
CA ASN A 211 11.72 -2.53 11.17
C ASN A 211 11.20 -1.33 11.95
N ARG A 212 11.00 -0.18 11.27
CA ARG A 212 10.54 1.05 11.92
C ARG A 212 9.12 0.93 12.47
N LEU A 213 8.27 0.14 11.80
CA LEU A 213 6.87 -0.10 12.19
C LEU A 213 6.67 -1.45 12.88
N GLY A 214 7.69 -2.30 12.97
CA GLY A 214 7.54 -3.64 13.52
C GLY A 214 6.64 -4.56 12.70
N LEU A 215 6.52 -4.36 11.38
CA LEU A 215 5.65 -5.15 10.51
C LEU A 215 6.13 -6.59 10.42
N ARG A 216 5.29 -7.54 10.86
CA ARG A 216 5.67 -8.95 10.97
C ARG A 216 5.27 -9.80 9.78
N HIS A 217 4.35 -9.31 8.94
CA HIS A 217 3.77 -10.04 7.81
C HIS A 217 4.02 -9.31 6.48
N THR A 218 5.08 -8.50 6.42
CA THR A 218 5.35 -7.62 5.28
C THR A 218 6.75 -7.88 4.72
N PHE A 219 6.80 -8.28 3.44
CA PHE A 219 7.99 -8.78 2.76
C PHE A 219 8.05 -8.29 1.31
N LEU A 220 9.20 -8.42 0.66
CA LEU A 220 9.30 -8.42 -0.81
C LEU A 220 9.23 -9.85 -1.34
N ILE A 221 8.76 -10.01 -2.57
CA ILE A 221 8.75 -11.31 -3.25
C ILE A 221 10.17 -11.90 -3.26
N GLY A 222 10.28 -13.21 -3.07
CA GLY A 222 11.58 -13.89 -2.93
C GLY A 222 12.23 -13.74 -1.55
N LYS A 223 11.68 -12.92 -0.65
CA LYS A 223 12.12 -12.75 0.75
C LYS A 223 11.05 -13.15 1.77
N VAL A 224 9.98 -13.79 1.35
CA VAL A 224 8.93 -14.32 2.23
C VAL A 224 9.48 -15.53 2.98
N PRO A 225 9.53 -15.52 4.33
CA PRO A 225 10.02 -16.66 5.10
C PRO A 225 9.13 -17.90 4.90
N ALA A 226 9.72 -19.11 4.97
CA ALA A 226 9.05 -20.38 4.69
C ALA A 226 7.80 -20.65 5.54
N LYS A 227 7.76 -20.11 6.76
CA LYS A 227 6.59 -20.22 7.65
C LYS A 227 5.35 -19.47 7.13
N TYR A 228 5.50 -18.52 6.22
CA TYR A 228 4.39 -17.80 5.60
C TYR A 228 3.98 -18.40 4.26
N GLN A 229 2.70 -18.28 3.96
CA GLN A 229 2.10 -18.81 2.75
C GLN A 229 1.45 -17.68 1.97
N VAL A 230 1.98 -17.42 0.78
CA VAL A 230 1.34 -16.48 -0.15
C VAL A 230 0.06 -17.12 -0.68
N ALA A 231 -1.06 -16.41 -0.55
CA ALA A 231 -2.34 -16.87 -1.07
C ALA A 231 -2.24 -17.12 -2.58
N ALA A 232 -2.77 -18.24 -3.07
CA ALA A 232 -2.86 -18.50 -4.50
C ALA A 232 -4.00 -17.68 -5.13
N SER A 233 -3.83 -17.28 -6.37
CA SER A 233 -4.82 -16.54 -7.13
C SER A 233 -5.82 -17.48 -7.81
N TYR A 234 -7.08 -17.09 -7.83
CA TYR A 234 -8.18 -17.83 -8.47
C TYR A 234 -9.17 -16.85 -9.11
N ASP A 235 -9.89 -17.32 -10.12
CA ASP A 235 -11.09 -16.65 -10.60
C ASP A 235 -12.37 -17.35 -10.17
N TYR A 236 -13.49 -16.70 -10.44
CA TYR A 236 -14.83 -17.26 -10.39
C TYR A 236 -15.32 -17.37 -11.83
N GLN A 237 -15.48 -18.59 -12.32
CA GLN A 237 -15.87 -18.86 -13.70
C GLN A 237 -16.86 -20.02 -13.76
N ASN A 238 -17.80 -19.98 -14.72
CA ASN A 238 -18.80 -21.01 -14.94
C ASN A 238 -19.55 -21.40 -13.65
N SER A 239 -19.97 -20.40 -12.88
CA SER A 239 -20.66 -20.54 -11.59
C SER A 239 -19.88 -21.28 -10.50
N LYS A 240 -18.56 -21.48 -10.68
CA LYS A 240 -17.67 -22.18 -9.74
C LYS A 240 -16.62 -21.26 -9.15
N ASN A 241 -16.38 -21.40 -7.84
CA ASN A 241 -15.27 -20.74 -7.15
C ASN A 241 -13.94 -21.46 -7.41
N TYR A 242 -12.84 -20.73 -7.26
CA TYR A 242 -11.47 -21.27 -7.25
C TYR A 242 -11.06 -21.96 -8.55
N GLN A 243 -11.48 -21.37 -9.68
CA GLN A 243 -11.07 -21.81 -11.00
C GLN A 243 -9.72 -21.17 -11.39
N ASN A 244 -9.08 -21.66 -12.43
CA ASN A 244 -7.89 -21.12 -13.08
C ASN A 244 -6.82 -20.62 -12.09
N ARG A 245 -6.39 -21.53 -11.22
CA ARG A 245 -5.33 -21.21 -10.24
C ARG A 245 -4.09 -20.64 -10.92
N ARG A 246 -3.66 -19.45 -10.48
CA ARG A 246 -2.44 -18.79 -10.93
C ARG A 246 -1.48 -18.62 -9.78
N TYR A 247 -0.20 -18.72 -10.08
CA TYR A 247 0.89 -18.44 -9.15
C TYR A 247 1.54 -17.12 -9.49
N LEU A 248 2.19 -16.52 -8.50
CA LEU A 248 3.05 -15.37 -8.75
C LEU A 248 4.27 -15.80 -9.54
N SER A 249 4.49 -15.18 -10.68
CA SER A 249 5.76 -15.29 -11.39
C SER A 249 6.83 -14.47 -10.67
N LYS A 250 7.85 -15.15 -10.13
CA LYS A 250 9.00 -14.49 -9.51
C LYS A 250 9.84 -13.76 -10.56
N THR A 251 9.97 -14.31 -11.76
CA THR A 251 10.67 -13.69 -12.88
C THR A 251 10.03 -12.37 -13.27
N ARG A 252 8.73 -12.37 -13.57
CA ARG A 252 7.99 -11.13 -13.85
C ARG A 252 8.07 -10.11 -12.73
N LEU A 253 7.83 -10.52 -11.49
CA LEU A 253 7.85 -9.59 -10.36
C LEU A 253 9.25 -9.04 -10.08
N SER A 254 10.33 -9.75 -10.43
CA SER A 254 11.69 -9.22 -10.31
C SER A 254 11.92 -7.98 -11.18
N GLN A 255 11.18 -7.81 -12.27
CA GLN A 255 11.23 -6.63 -13.13
C GLN A 255 10.61 -5.39 -12.47
N LEU A 256 9.64 -5.59 -11.56
CA LEU A 256 8.77 -4.54 -11.02
C LEU A 256 9.25 -4.01 -9.65
N ILE A 257 10.57 -3.88 -9.48
CA ILE A 257 11.16 -3.34 -8.24
C ILE A 257 10.53 -1.98 -7.89
N GLY A 258 10.13 -1.83 -6.63
CA GLY A 258 9.50 -0.60 -6.14
C GLY A 258 8.07 -0.35 -6.62
N ALA A 259 7.55 -1.17 -7.55
CA ALA A 259 6.24 -0.99 -8.15
C ALA A 259 5.20 -2.05 -7.73
N ALA A 260 5.58 -3.35 -7.62
CA ALA A 260 4.60 -4.42 -7.41
C ALA A 260 5.13 -5.71 -6.73
N GLN A 261 6.24 -5.66 -6.00
CA GLN A 261 6.87 -6.82 -5.32
C GLN A 261 6.39 -7.04 -3.88
N LEU A 262 5.57 -6.15 -3.34
CA LEU A 262 5.17 -6.17 -1.93
C LEU A 262 4.22 -7.34 -1.64
N ILE A 263 4.53 -8.08 -0.58
CA ILE A 263 3.70 -9.14 0.00
C ILE A 263 3.39 -8.71 1.45
N THR A 264 2.10 -8.68 1.82
CA THR A 264 1.71 -8.16 3.14
C THR A 264 0.33 -8.70 3.57
N THR A 265 -0.21 -8.19 4.66
CA THR A 265 -1.59 -8.39 5.11
C THR A 265 -2.38 -7.08 5.11
N PRO A 266 -3.73 -7.12 5.12
CA PRO A 266 -4.51 -5.89 5.25
C PRO A 266 -4.17 -5.07 6.50
N SER A 267 -3.89 -5.73 7.63
CA SER A 267 -3.53 -5.04 8.89
C SER A 267 -2.18 -4.35 8.82
N ASP A 268 -1.13 -5.07 8.36
CA ASP A 268 0.21 -4.48 8.24
C ASP A 268 0.21 -3.31 7.24
N TYR A 269 -0.59 -3.42 6.15
CA TYR A 269 -0.68 -2.34 5.18
C TYR A 269 -1.45 -1.13 5.75
N TYR A 270 -2.50 -1.34 6.55
CA TYR A 270 -3.17 -0.27 7.26
C TYR A 270 -2.23 0.42 8.25
N GLU A 271 -1.45 -0.34 9.02
CA GLU A 271 -0.43 0.20 9.93
C GLU A 271 0.55 1.12 9.19
N PHE A 272 1.02 0.68 8.01
CA PHE A 272 1.88 1.50 7.16
C PHE A 272 1.18 2.81 6.74
N VAL A 273 -0.07 2.75 6.24
CA VAL A 273 -0.79 3.96 5.77
C VAL A 273 -1.10 4.91 6.93
N SER A 274 -1.47 4.37 8.10
CA SER A 274 -1.73 5.14 9.32
C SER A 274 -0.46 5.88 9.77
N ALA A 275 0.67 5.18 9.80
CA ALA A 275 1.96 5.73 10.23
C ALA A 275 2.48 6.88 9.35
N LEU A 276 2.02 7.00 8.10
CA LEU A 276 2.34 8.15 7.25
C LEU A 276 1.75 9.45 7.80
N GLY A 277 0.53 9.40 8.32
CA GLY A 277 -0.20 10.58 8.79
C GLY A 277 0.08 10.98 10.24
N THR A 278 0.56 10.03 11.06
CA THR A 278 0.80 10.23 12.50
C THR A 278 2.18 10.81 12.85
N GLY A 279 3.02 11.04 11.87
CA GLY A 279 4.40 11.50 12.09
C GLY A 279 5.41 10.38 12.36
N GLN A 280 4.97 9.14 12.51
CA GLN A 280 5.84 8.00 12.81
C GLN A 280 6.80 7.68 11.65
N LEU A 281 6.34 7.77 10.40
CA LEU A 281 7.16 7.56 9.20
C LEU A 281 7.64 8.85 8.55
N LEU A 282 6.79 9.87 8.48
CA LEU A 282 7.07 11.14 7.82
C LEU A 282 6.72 12.30 8.78
N ALA A 283 7.57 13.32 8.85
CA ALA A 283 7.20 14.57 9.51
C ALA A 283 5.95 15.18 8.85
N PRO A 284 5.13 15.95 9.57
CA PRO A 284 3.89 16.55 9.04
C PRO A 284 4.09 17.35 7.76
N SER A 285 5.19 18.13 7.66
CA SER A 285 5.54 18.89 6.45
C SER A 285 5.83 17.98 5.26
N THR A 286 6.56 16.88 5.47
CA THR A 286 6.89 15.90 4.45
C THR A 286 5.65 15.12 4.00
N TYR A 287 4.77 14.75 4.93
CA TYR A 287 3.49 14.13 4.59
C TYR A 287 2.58 15.08 3.82
N ARG A 288 2.57 16.36 4.18
CA ARG A 288 1.86 17.40 3.42
C ARG A 288 2.38 17.49 1.98
N LEU A 289 3.71 17.50 1.79
CA LEU A 289 4.30 17.45 0.45
C LEU A 289 3.81 16.22 -0.31
N MET A 290 3.85 15.04 0.29
CA MET A 290 3.40 13.78 -0.30
C MET A 290 1.94 13.83 -0.78
N THR A 291 1.05 14.47 -0.03
CA THR A 291 -0.38 14.57 -0.33
C THR A 291 -0.74 15.70 -1.30
N HIS A 292 0.08 16.75 -1.40
CA HIS A 292 -0.17 17.91 -2.27
C HIS A 292 0.54 17.80 -3.63
N LEU A 293 1.61 17.02 -3.73
CA LEU A 293 2.27 16.71 -4.98
C LEU A 293 1.41 15.72 -5.77
N LYS A 294 0.57 16.23 -6.67
CA LYS A 294 -0.43 15.44 -7.40
C LYS A 294 -0.56 15.86 -8.86
N SER A 295 -0.95 14.93 -9.71
CA SER A 295 -1.33 15.21 -11.08
C SER A 295 -2.62 16.05 -11.11
N LYS A 296 -2.70 17.02 -12.02
CA LYS A 296 -3.87 17.93 -12.12
C LYS A 296 -5.16 17.17 -12.45
N LYS A 297 -5.11 16.29 -13.47
CA LYS A 297 -6.29 15.61 -14.03
C LYS A 297 -6.85 14.52 -13.11
N THR A 298 -6.00 13.64 -12.57
CA THR A 298 -6.46 12.44 -11.84
C THR A 298 -6.36 12.56 -10.33
N ARG A 299 -5.65 13.58 -9.83
CA ARG A 299 -5.31 13.75 -8.42
C ARG A 299 -4.54 12.56 -7.85
N TYR A 300 -3.76 11.89 -8.68
CA TYR A 300 -2.80 10.89 -8.22
C TYR A 300 -1.63 11.59 -7.54
N CYS A 301 -1.33 11.19 -6.32
CA CYS A 301 -0.24 11.74 -5.54
C CYS A 301 0.57 10.61 -4.89
N SER A 302 1.83 10.50 -5.30
CA SER A 302 2.85 9.71 -4.59
C SER A 302 2.39 8.30 -4.16
N GLY A 303 1.74 7.55 -5.06
CA GLY A 303 1.33 6.17 -4.83
C GLY A 303 -0.16 5.95 -4.51
N PHE A 304 -0.98 7.00 -4.46
CA PHE A 304 -2.42 6.92 -4.18
C PHE A 304 -3.20 8.08 -4.79
N TYR A 305 -4.51 8.02 -4.72
CA TYR A 305 -5.42 9.07 -5.18
C TYR A 305 -6.06 9.77 -3.99
N ILE A 306 -6.28 11.08 -4.14
CA ILE A 306 -7.10 11.88 -3.23
C ILE A 306 -8.40 12.23 -3.95
N LYS A 307 -9.54 11.86 -3.35
CA LYS A 307 -10.88 12.01 -3.92
C LYS A 307 -11.82 12.75 -2.97
N LYS A 308 -13.04 13.06 -3.46
CA LYS A 308 -14.10 13.68 -2.65
C LYS A 308 -13.62 14.96 -1.93
N GLY A 309 -13.04 15.90 -2.67
CA GLY A 309 -12.59 17.17 -2.08
C GLY A 309 -11.45 17.05 -1.06
N GLY A 310 -10.72 15.93 -1.03
CA GLY A 310 -9.65 15.69 -0.05
C GLY A 310 -10.04 14.76 1.09
N LYS A 311 -11.33 14.39 1.18
CA LYS A 311 -11.86 13.61 2.30
C LYS A 311 -11.51 12.12 2.24
N VAL A 312 -11.16 11.60 1.05
CA VAL A 312 -10.91 10.17 0.83
C VAL A 312 -9.57 9.94 0.15
N LYS A 313 -8.80 9.00 0.68
CA LYS A 313 -7.59 8.45 0.06
C LYS A 313 -7.88 7.03 -0.40
N LEU A 314 -7.43 6.70 -1.60
CA LEU A 314 -7.56 5.35 -2.12
C LEU A 314 -6.38 4.96 -3.01
N ALA A 315 -6.07 3.68 -3.03
CA ALA A 315 -5.19 3.10 -4.03
C ALA A 315 -5.68 1.71 -4.40
N TYR A 316 -5.26 1.27 -5.56
CA TYR A 316 -5.65 0.02 -6.17
C TYR A 316 -4.42 -0.70 -6.70
N GLY A 317 -4.41 -2.02 -6.62
CA GLY A 317 -3.36 -2.86 -7.14
C GLY A 317 -3.92 -4.15 -7.73
N ALA A 318 -3.51 -4.46 -8.95
CA ALA A 318 -3.72 -5.73 -9.61
C ALA A 318 -2.40 -6.22 -10.22
N LEU A 319 -2.31 -7.50 -10.48
CA LEU A 319 -1.18 -8.09 -11.20
C LEU A 319 -1.71 -8.71 -12.49
N GLY A 320 -1.14 -8.34 -13.62
CA GLY A 320 -1.47 -8.91 -14.92
C GLY A 320 -1.32 -10.43 -14.90
N GLY A 321 -2.21 -11.16 -15.59
CA GLY A 321 -2.20 -12.62 -15.63
C GLY A 321 -2.53 -13.33 -14.31
N ALA A 322 -2.99 -12.61 -13.28
CA ALA A 322 -3.46 -13.16 -12.02
C ALA A 322 -4.75 -12.46 -11.58
N HIS A 323 -5.47 -13.07 -10.63
CA HIS A 323 -6.78 -12.58 -10.16
C HIS A 323 -6.71 -11.91 -8.79
N TYR A 324 -5.50 -11.48 -8.38
CA TYR A 324 -5.35 -10.68 -7.18
C TYR A 324 -5.93 -9.27 -7.37
N ALA A 325 -6.50 -8.76 -6.30
CA ALA A 325 -6.84 -7.36 -6.22
C ALA A 325 -6.56 -6.86 -4.81
N SER A 326 -5.80 -5.80 -4.70
CA SER A 326 -5.52 -5.10 -3.46
C SER A 326 -6.08 -3.69 -3.59
N TYR A 327 -6.77 -3.25 -2.56
CA TYR A 327 -7.45 -1.97 -2.57
C TYR A 327 -7.53 -1.41 -1.15
N TYR A 328 -7.34 -0.12 -1.00
CA TYR A 328 -7.76 0.56 0.21
C TYR A 328 -8.57 1.81 -0.11
N GLN A 329 -9.46 2.15 0.80
CA GLN A 329 -10.25 3.37 0.81
C GLN A 329 -10.38 3.82 2.26
N LEU A 330 -9.75 4.94 2.60
CA LEU A 330 -9.68 5.47 3.95
C LEU A 330 -10.05 6.95 3.96
N THR A 331 -10.57 7.43 5.07
CA THR A 331 -10.71 8.86 5.34
C THR A 331 -9.35 9.56 5.32
N SER A 332 -9.35 10.88 5.17
CA SER A 332 -8.11 11.67 5.11
C SER A 332 -7.24 11.54 6.36
N ASP A 333 -7.84 11.30 7.52
CA ASP A 333 -7.19 11.05 8.81
C ASP A 333 -6.80 9.59 9.03
N ASN A 334 -7.14 8.67 8.11
CA ASN A 334 -6.98 7.21 8.20
C ASN A 334 -7.77 6.53 9.34
N GLN A 335 -8.70 7.23 9.98
CA GLN A 335 -9.44 6.67 11.13
C GLN A 335 -10.56 5.73 10.71
N ASN A 336 -11.06 5.85 9.47
CA ASN A 336 -12.18 5.04 9.00
C ASN A 336 -11.94 4.55 7.58
N GLY A 337 -12.38 3.33 7.29
CA GLY A 337 -12.30 2.77 5.95
C GLY A 337 -12.00 1.29 5.88
N ILE A 338 -11.38 0.88 4.77
CA ILE A 338 -11.05 -0.52 4.50
C ILE A 338 -9.70 -0.66 3.83
N VAL A 339 -9.07 -1.81 4.09
CA VAL A 339 -7.97 -2.34 3.28
C VAL A 339 -8.33 -3.77 2.86
N MET A 340 -8.39 -4.02 1.57
CA MET A 340 -8.76 -5.33 1.00
C MET A 340 -7.57 -5.98 0.32
N MET A 341 -7.40 -7.29 0.54
CA MET A 341 -6.48 -8.15 -0.21
C MET A 341 -7.22 -9.39 -0.65
N ILE A 342 -7.54 -9.44 -1.94
CA ILE A 342 -8.42 -10.44 -2.55
C ILE A 342 -7.58 -11.38 -3.41
N ASN A 343 -7.77 -12.67 -3.24
CA ASN A 343 -7.11 -13.72 -4.01
C ASN A 343 -8.06 -14.50 -4.95
N GLN A 344 -9.35 -14.25 -4.86
CA GLN A 344 -10.35 -14.61 -5.87
C GLN A 344 -11.26 -13.43 -6.12
N ARG A 345 -11.45 -13.06 -7.37
CA ARG A 345 -12.41 -12.04 -7.79
C ARG A 345 -13.30 -12.54 -8.93
N SER A 346 -14.56 -12.08 -8.93
CA SER A 346 -15.51 -12.28 -10.03
C SER A 346 -15.80 -10.99 -10.78
N CYS A 347 -15.09 -9.89 -10.47
CA CYS A 347 -15.45 -8.57 -10.96
C CYS A 347 -14.22 -7.65 -11.09
N GLY A 348 -14.33 -6.64 -11.93
CA GLY A 348 -13.33 -5.60 -12.12
C GLY A 348 -13.23 -4.61 -10.95
N GLU A 349 -12.31 -3.65 -11.09
CA GLU A 349 -11.94 -2.65 -10.07
C GLU A 349 -13.12 -1.84 -9.55
N ASP A 350 -14.00 -1.38 -10.43
CA ASP A 350 -15.13 -0.51 -10.04
C ASP A 350 -16.13 -1.23 -9.13
N LYS A 351 -16.32 -2.53 -9.36
CA LYS A 351 -17.18 -3.33 -8.48
C LYS A 351 -16.55 -3.57 -7.11
N LEU A 352 -15.20 -3.64 -7.02
CA LEU A 352 -14.50 -3.71 -5.73
C LEU A 352 -14.62 -2.40 -4.95
N LYS A 353 -14.52 -1.24 -5.63
CA LYS A 353 -14.83 0.06 -5.03
C LYS A 353 -16.25 0.09 -4.45
N GLY A 354 -17.22 -0.42 -5.20
CA GLY A 354 -18.60 -0.53 -4.74
C GLY A 354 -18.77 -1.39 -3.49
N ILE A 355 -17.98 -2.45 -3.32
CA ILE A 355 -17.94 -3.26 -2.08
C ILE A 355 -17.41 -2.40 -0.93
N GLY A 356 -16.34 -1.64 -1.16
CA GLY A 356 -15.81 -0.70 -0.17
C GLY A 356 -16.86 0.30 0.30
N TYR A 357 -17.56 0.94 -0.63
CA TYR A 357 -18.65 1.88 -0.28
C TYR A 357 -19.77 1.23 0.54
N GLN A 358 -20.18 0.00 0.22
CA GLN A 358 -21.21 -0.71 1.00
C GLN A 358 -20.75 -1.00 2.44
N ILE A 359 -19.48 -1.33 2.64
CA ILE A 359 -18.91 -1.53 3.99
C ILE A 359 -18.86 -0.20 4.75
N LEU A 360 -18.44 0.88 4.10
CA LEU A 360 -18.37 2.20 4.69
C LEU A 360 -19.77 2.78 5.02
N GLN A 361 -20.75 2.51 4.18
CA GLN A 361 -22.15 2.85 4.44
C GLN A 361 -22.69 2.13 5.69
N LYS A 362 -22.36 0.84 5.86
CA LYS A 362 -22.75 0.06 7.05
C LYS A 362 -22.08 0.60 8.33
N LEU A 363 -20.93 1.29 8.22
CA LEU A 363 -20.30 2.01 9.33
C LEU A 363 -20.98 3.36 9.65
N GLU A 364 -22.10 3.68 9.00
CA GLU A 364 -22.85 4.94 9.16
C GLU A 364 -22.03 6.20 8.88
N LEU A 365 -21.03 6.07 8.04
CA LEU A 365 -20.16 7.19 7.65
C LEU A 365 -20.80 7.96 6.48
N ASN A 366 -21.58 8.99 6.78
CA ASN A 366 -22.26 9.87 5.80
C ASN A 366 -21.29 10.52 4.77
N THR A 367 -19.99 10.43 5.00
CA THR A 367 -18.94 10.98 4.15
C THR A 367 -18.81 10.24 2.80
N PHE A 368 -19.44 9.08 2.65
CA PHE A 368 -19.30 8.17 1.51
C PHE A 368 -20.57 7.93 0.70
N SER A 369 -21.59 8.77 0.87
CA SER A 369 -22.78 8.70 0.00
C SER A 369 -22.35 8.78 -1.48
N GLN A 370 -22.85 7.83 -2.27
CA GLN A 370 -22.67 7.83 -3.72
C GLN A 370 -23.45 9.03 -4.28
N THR A 371 -22.77 10.06 -4.70
CA THR A 371 -23.28 11.06 -5.66
C THR A 371 -22.22 11.22 -6.73
#